data_192a71790297be2c4f03c86375739d76
#
_entry.id   192a71790297be2c4f03c86375739d76
#
_cell.length_a   1.000
_cell.length_b   1.000
_cell.length_c   1.000
_cell.angle_alpha   90.00
_cell.angle_beta   90.00
_cell.angle_gamma   90.00
#
_symmetry.space_group_name_H-M   'P 1'
#
loop_
_entity.id
_entity.type
_entity.pdbx_description
1 polymer ?
#
loop_
_entity_poly.entity_id
_entity_poly.type
_entity_poly.pdbx_seq_one_letter_code
_entity_poly.pdbx_strand_id
1 'polypeptide(L)'
;MNISQLIKQKRRQVLEIAQRHGAHNVRLFGSVARGETTETSDLDLLIEMEPGRNLLDVIAIKQDLEDLLGCKVDVVTEAAISPYLKENVLREAVRL
;
A
#
# COMPACT_ATOMS: atom_id res chain seq x y z
N MET A 1 10.55 -9.14 14.04
CA MET A 1 9.35 -8.29 13.86
C MET A 1 8.67 -8.67 12.57
N ASN A 2 7.38 -8.95 12.58
CA ASN A 2 6.65 -9.25 11.35
C ASN A 2 6.21 -7.95 10.66
N ILE A 3 5.73 -8.08 9.42
CA ILE A 3 5.41 -6.91 8.61
C ILE A 3 4.21 -6.13 9.18
N SER A 4 3.27 -6.81 9.84
CA SER A 4 2.14 -6.13 10.48
C SER A 4 2.60 -5.21 11.60
N GLN A 5 3.55 -5.66 12.42
CA GLN A 5 4.11 -4.83 13.49
C GLN A 5 4.92 -3.68 12.92
N LEU A 6 5.69 -3.94 11.87
CA LEU A 6 6.51 -2.93 11.21
C LEU A 6 5.65 -1.81 10.63
N ILE A 7 4.56 -2.15 9.96
CA ILE A 7 3.67 -1.17 9.35
C ILE A 7 2.98 -0.33 10.42
N LYS A 8 2.62 -0.91 11.56
CA LYS A 8 2.03 -0.17 12.67
C LYS A 8 3.01 0.84 13.26
N GLN A 9 4.27 0.44 13.44
CA GLN A 9 5.30 1.33 13.97
C GLN A 9 5.62 2.48 13.03
N LYS A 10 5.62 2.21 11.72
CA LYS A 10 6.01 3.19 10.70
C LYS A 10 4.82 3.79 9.97
N ARG A 11 3.62 3.59 10.49
CA ARG A 11 2.38 4.07 9.89
C ARG A 11 2.45 5.54 9.48
N ARG A 12 2.91 6.40 10.39
CA ARG A 12 3.02 7.84 10.13
C ARG A 12 3.92 8.14 8.95
N GLN A 13 5.09 7.49 8.90
CA GLN A 13 6.07 7.67 7.84
C GLN A 13 5.52 7.17 6.50
N VAL A 14 4.80 6.05 6.52
CA VAL A 14 4.16 5.51 5.31
C VAL A 14 3.15 6.52 4.76
N LEU A 15 2.29 7.06 5.61
CA LEU A 15 1.29 8.04 5.22
C LEU A 15 1.93 9.34 4.71
N GLU A 16 3.01 9.78 5.33
CA GLU A 16 3.74 10.97 4.88
C GLU A 16 4.34 10.78 3.48
N ILE A 17 4.93 9.62 3.22
CA ILE A 17 5.49 9.30 1.91
C ILE A 17 4.39 9.31 0.85
N ALA A 18 3.28 8.63 1.13
CA ALA A 18 2.15 8.57 0.21
C ALA A 18 1.63 9.97 -0.10
N GLN A 19 1.41 10.79 0.93
CA GLN A 19 0.90 12.15 0.78
C GLN A 19 1.84 13.02 -0.04
N ARG A 20 3.16 12.88 0.18
CA ARG A 20 4.17 13.64 -0.55
C ARG A 20 4.06 13.42 -2.05
N HIS A 21 3.70 12.24 -2.47
CA HIS A 21 3.57 11.87 -3.88
C HIS A 21 2.13 11.92 -4.39
N GLY A 22 1.24 12.55 -3.64
CA GLY A 22 -0.14 12.78 -4.11
C GLY A 22 -1.10 11.62 -3.90
N ALA A 23 -0.77 10.68 -3.03
CA ALA A 23 -1.66 9.58 -2.70
C ALA A 23 -2.44 9.88 -1.42
N HIS A 24 -3.68 9.41 -1.39
CA HIS A 24 -4.53 9.49 -0.20
C HIS A 24 -5.34 8.20 -0.08
N ASN A 25 -6.09 8.08 1.00
CA ASN A 25 -6.91 6.90 1.30
C ASN A 25 -6.10 5.61 1.17
N VAL A 26 -4.98 5.57 1.90
CA VAL A 26 -4.06 4.43 1.88
C VAL A 26 -4.66 3.28 2.67
N ARG A 27 -4.75 2.11 2.04
CA ARG A 27 -5.33 0.91 2.65
C ARG A 27 -4.42 -0.28 2.42
N LEU A 28 -4.45 -1.20 3.37
CA LEU A 28 -3.77 -2.49 3.24
C LEU A 28 -4.74 -3.51 2.67
N PHE A 29 -4.25 -4.38 1.80
CA PHE A 29 -5.03 -5.53 1.35
C PHE A 29 -4.11 -6.74 1.21
N GLY A 30 -4.65 -7.87 0.76
CA GLY A 30 -3.87 -9.09 0.61
C GLY A 30 -3.55 -9.76 1.93
N SER A 31 -2.43 -10.49 1.98
CA SER A 31 -2.08 -11.32 3.12
C SER A 31 -1.88 -10.54 4.42
N VAL A 32 -1.28 -9.34 4.33
CA VAL A 32 -1.06 -8.50 5.51
C VAL A 32 -2.39 -8.07 6.13
N ALA A 33 -3.35 -7.68 5.30
CA ALA A 33 -4.67 -7.27 5.78
C ALA A 33 -5.43 -8.43 6.44
N ARG A 34 -5.21 -9.66 5.94
CA ARG A 34 -5.83 -10.86 6.50
C ARG A 34 -5.11 -11.42 7.72
N GLY A 35 -3.96 -10.85 8.07
CA GLY A 35 -3.15 -11.37 9.17
C GLY A 35 -2.39 -12.65 8.82
N GLU A 36 -2.27 -12.99 7.56
CA GLU A 36 -1.59 -14.18 7.07
C GLU A 36 -0.16 -13.85 6.63
N THR A 37 0.61 -13.23 7.53
CA THR A 37 1.94 -12.78 7.19
C THR A 37 3.00 -13.84 7.45
N THR A 38 3.98 -13.89 6.55
CA THR A 38 5.22 -14.65 6.75
C THR A 38 6.38 -13.67 6.63
N GLU A 39 7.60 -14.14 6.89
CA GLU A 39 8.80 -13.30 6.75
C GLU A 39 9.01 -12.82 5.32
N THR A 40 8.49 -13.54 4.34
CA THR A 40 8.64 -13.24 2.92
C THR A 40 7.38 -12.62 2.31
N SER A 41 6.38 -12.30 3.12
CA SER A 41 5.14 -11.70 2.61
C SER A 41 5.41 -10.32 2.02
N ASP A 42 4.81 -10.06 0.85
CA ASP A 42 4.82 -8.74 0.26
C ASP A 42 3.75 -7.88 0.92
N LEU A 43 4.00 -6.59 0.95
CA LEU A 43 3.00 -5.63 1.43
C LEU A 43 2.19 -5.13 0.24
N ASP A 44 0.89 -5.28 0.31
CA ASP A 44 -0.02 -4.80 -0.74
C ASP A 44 -0.77 -3.57 -0.26
N LEU A 45 -0.61 -2.47 -0.98
CA LEU A 45 -1.26 -1.20 -0.65
C LEU A 45 -2.21 -0.78 -1.78
N LEU A 46 -3.38 -0.34 -1.39
CA LEU A 46 -4.37 0.24 -2.28
C LEU A 46 -4.48 1.73 -1.98
N ILE A 47 -4.27 2.56 -2.99
CA ILE A 47 -4.26 4.01 -2.83
C ILE A 47 -5.17 4.69 -3.84
N GLU A 48 -5.49 5.94 -3.56
CA GLU A 48 -6.12 6.85 -4.51
C GLU A 48 -5.14 7.97 -4.81
N MET A 49 -4.98 8.34 -6.09
CA MET A 49 -4.07 9.40 -6.51
C MET A 49 -4.82 10.68 -6.80
N GLU A 50 -4.20 11.81 -6.47
CA GLU A 50 -4.71 13.12 -6.85
C GLU A 50 -4.75 13.29 -8.36
N PRO A 51 -5.71 14.07 -8.90
CA PRO A 51 -5.68 14.45 -10.32
C PRO A 51 -4.36 15.11 -10.68
N GLY A 52 -3.84 14.80 -11.87
CA GLY A 52 -2.58 15.37 -12.34
C GLY A 52 -1.34 14.57 -11.95
N ARG A 53 -1.47 13.57 -11.12
CA ARG A 53 -0.38 12.65 -10.81
C ARG A 53 -0.31 11.54 -11.85
N ASN A 54 0.86 10.96 -12.00
CA ASN A 54 1.09 9.94 -13.03
C ASN A 54 1.74 8.67 -12.44
N LEU A 55 2.04 7.72 -13.31
CA LEU A 55 2.63 6.45 -12.89
C LEU A 55 3.98 6.62 -12.19
N LEU A 56 4.75 7.66 -12.54
CA LEU A 56 6.03 7.91 -11.88
C LEU A 56 5.86 8.21 -10.40
N ASP A 57 4.78 8.88 -10.01
CA ASP A 57 4.46 9.13 -8.60
C ASP A 57 4.18 7.81 -7.87
N VAL A 58 3.47 6.90 -8.50
CA VAL A 58 3.18 5.57 -7.92
C VAL A 58 4.48 4.78 -7.73
N ILE A 59 5.36 4.80 -8.72
CA ILE A 59 6.67 4.12 -8.64
C ILE A 59 7.52 4.72 -7.53
N ALA A 60 7.51 6.04 -7.37
CA ALA A 60 8.25 6.72 -6.32
C ALA A 60 7.75 6.29 -4.93
N ILE A 61 6.44 6.19 -4.74
CA ILE A 61 5.85 5.70 -3.49
C ILE A 61 6.34 4.28 -3.20
N LYS A 62 6.27 3.40 -4.19
CA LYS A 62 6.73 2.02 -4.05
C LYS A 62 8.18 1.95 -3.60
N GLN A 63 9.06 2.67 -4.28
CA GLN A 63 10.49 2.66 -3.97
C GLN A 63 10.78 3.23 -2.59
N ASP A 64 10.18 4.35 -2.25
CA ASP A 64 10.38 4.98 -0.95
C ASP A 64 9.89 4.09 0.19
N LEU A 65 8.77 3.40 0.00
CA LEU A 65 8.25 2.48 1.00
C LEU A 65 9.09 1.22 1.13
N GLU A 66 9.62 0.71 0.03
CA GLU A 66 10.53 -0.43 0.07
C GLU A 66 11.81 -0.08 0.83
N ASP A 67 12.33 1.12 0.62
CA ASP A 67 13.51 1.60 1.36
C ASP A 67 13.22 1.76 2.84
N LEU A 68 12.06 2.30 3.18
CA LEU A 68 11.66 2.52 4.57
C LEU A 68 11.43 1.21 5.32
N LEU A 69 10.75 0.27 4.67
CA LEU A 69 10.25 -0.94 5.33
C LEU A 69 11.18 -2.13 5.16
N GLY A 70 12.10 -2.08 4.21
CA GLY A 70 13.02 -3.19 3.95
C GLY A 70 12.35 -4.45 3.41
N CYS A 71 11.18 -4.31 2.79
CA CYS A 71 10.45 -5.42 2.19
C CYS A 71 9.85 -5.01 0.86
N LYS A 72 9.39 -5.98 0.09
CA LYS A 72 8.76 -5.71 -1.19
C LYS A 72 7.37 -5.12 -0.98
N VAL A 73 7.05 -4.07 -1.72
CA VAL A 73 5.78 -3.36 -1.62
C VAL A 73 5.14 -3.29 -3.00
N ASP A 74 3.90 -3.75 -3.09
CA ASP A 74 3.06 -3.57 -4.26
C ASP A 74 2.09 -2.44 -4.00
N VAL A 75 2.09 -1.44 -4.88
CA VAL A 75 1.20 -0.28 -4.77
C VAL A 75 0.24 -0.30 -5.95
N VAL A 76 -1.04 -0.35 -5.64
CA VAL A 76 -2.10 -0.44 -6.64
C VAL A 76 -3.08 0.71 -6.45
N THR A 77 -3.45 1.37 -7.55
CA THR A 77 -4.51 2.38 -7.51
C THR A 77 -5.86 1.72 -7.72
N GLU A 78 -6.92 2.30 -7.16
CA GLU A 78 -8.27 1.78 -7.36
C GLU A 78 -8.62 1.68 -8.84
N ALA A 79 -8.22 2.67 -9.62
CA ALA A 79 -8.50 2.71 -11.06
C ALA A 79 -7.83 1.58 -11.84
N ALA A 80 -6.73 1.04 -11.33
CA ALA A 80 -5.96 -0.01 -12.01
C ALA A 80 -6.42 -1.41 -11.65
N ILE A 81 -7.31 -1.57 -10.68
CA ILE A 81 -7.79 -2.89 -10.27
C ILE A 81 -8.78 -3.42 -11.29
N SER A 82 -8.60 -4.70 -11.67
CA SER A 82 -9.56 -5.39 -12.53
C SER A 82 -10.97 -5.34 -11.93
N PRO A 83 -12.02 -5.08 -12.74
CA PRO A 83 -13.40 -5.10 -12.22
C PRO A 83 -13.78 -6.40 -11.52
N TYR A 84 -13.20 -7.52 -11.95
CA TYR A 84 -13.49 -8.82 -11.34
C TYR A 84 -12.93 -8.93 -9.91
N LEU A 85 -11.84 -8.23 -9.62
CA LEU A 85 -11.18 -8.30 -8.32
C LEU A 85 -11.52 -7.12 -7.41
N LYS A 86 -12.01 -6.05 -7.98
CA LYS A 86 -12.23 -4.79 -7.26
C LYS A 86 -13.09 -4.95 -6.02
N GLU A 87 -14.22 -5.64 -6.14
CA GLU A 87 -15.13 -5.82 -5.02
C GLU A 87 -14.46 -6.60 -3.88
N ASN A 88 -13.75 -7.67 -4.20
CA ASN A 88 -13.06 -8.48 -3.19
C ASN A 88 -11.94 -7.69 -2.51
N VAL A 89 -11.15 -6.95 -3.30
CA VAL A 89 -10.06 -6.14 -2.75
C VAL A 89 -10.60 -5.06 -1.83
N LEU A 90 -11.66 -4.35 -2.23
CA LEU A 90 -12.28 -3.31 -1.40
C LEU A 90 -12.88 -3.87 -0.12
N ARG A 91 -13.44 -5.07 -0.18
CA ARG A 91 -14.01 -5.74 1.00
C ARG A 91 -12.93 -6.11 2.01
N GLU A 92 -11.77 -6.56 1.54
CA GLU A 92 -10.66 -6.96 2.39
C GLU A 92 -9.80 -5.79 2.86
N ALA A 93 -9.83 -4.67 2.16
CA ALA A 93 -8.94 -3.55 2.42
C ALA A 93 -9.19 -2.94 3.80
N VAL A 94 -8.10 -2.69 4.50
CA VAL A 94 -8.12 -2.11 5.84
C VAL A 94 -7.41 -0.75 5.79
N ARG A 95 -8.08 0.26 6.29
CA ARG A 95 -7.54 1.62 6.32
C ARG A 95 -6.29 1.68 7.19
N LEU A 96 -5.26 2.30 6.66
CA LEU A 96 -4.01 2.46 7.38
C LEU A 96 -4.01 3.61 8.42
#